data_d614a1d4c3928046bfbe3cf1eff5f782
#
_entry.id   d614a1d4c3928046bfbe3cf1eff5f782
#
_cell.length_a   1.000
_cell.length_b   1.000
_cell.length_c   1.000
_cell.angle_alpha   90.00
_cell.angle_beta   90.00
_cell.angle_gamma   90.00
#
_symmetry.space_group_name_H-M   'P 1'
#
loop_
_entity.id
_entity.type
_entity.pdbx_description
1 polymer ?
#
loop_
_entity_poly.entity_id
_entity_poly.type
_entity_poly.pdbx_seq_one_letter_code
_entity_poly.pdbx_strand_id
1 'polypeptide(L)'
;MTILILQGPRLTLEKARQWAAPLLKGELHEQPHAIRMTTSQDVPPERLAAWRNGADFDINVLPADFEPAEVRLLISDMDSTLINIECVDEIADFTGLKPQVAAITESAMRGEIDFETSLTQRVSLLKGIPAGVLDKVYQQRLRLNPGAETLLAGLRARGIKTALVSGGFTVFTERLKTRLRLDYTLANELEIAGGHLSGKVKGSIVGAHAKAAFLSRLCEELNIEARQAIAVGDGANDLEMMRIAGLSVAYHAKPAVQAQADIALNHSGLDAILAFLP
;
A
#
# COMPACT_ATOMS: atom_id res chain seq x y z
N MET A 1 -10.42 -22.11 -14.13
CA MET A 1 -10.82 -22.39 -12.74
C MET A 1 -10.64 -21.11 -11.96
N THR A 2 -11.66 -20.60 -11.31
CA THR A 2 -11.59 -19.32 -10.56
C THR A 2 -11.26 -19.59 -9.11
N ILE A 3 -10.30 -18.84 -8.56
CA ILE A 3 -9.87 -18.95 -7.17
C ILE A 3 -10.31 -17.68 -6.44
N LEU A 4 -11.20 -17.83 -5.48
CA LEU A 4 -11.57 -16.76 -4.57
C LEU A 4 -10.81 -16.92 -3.25
N ILE A 5 -10.37 -15.79 -2.73
CA ILE A 5 -9.75 -15.66 -1.42
C ILE A 5 -10.66 -14.79 -0.56
N LEU A 6 -11.16 -15.36 0.52
CA LEU A 6 -12.04 -14.70 1.49
C LEU A 6 -11.24 -14.44 2.76
N GLN A 7 -11.23 -13.21 3.27
CA GLN A 7 -10.37 -12.81 4.38
C GLN A 7 -11.07 -11.80 5.30
N GLY A 8 -10.77 -11.85 6.57
CA GLY A 8 -11.30 -10.88 7.53
C GLY A 8 -11.15 -11.37 8.98
N PRO A 9 -11.05 -10.45 9.94
CA PRO A 9 -10.76 -10.79 11.34
C PRO A 9 -11.89 -11.57 12.02
N ARG A 10 -13.10 -11.56 11.44
CA ARG A 10 -14.29 -12.25 11.97
C ARG A 10 -14.83 -13.28 10.99
N LEU A 11 -14.06 -13.62 9.96
CA LEU A 11 -14.48 -14.61 8.99
C LEU A 11 -14.22 -16.02 9.55
N THR A 12 -15.25 -16.85 9.54
CA THR A 12 -15.17 -18.27 9.86
C THR A 12 -15.53 -19.10 8.64
N LEU A 13 -15.11 -20.35 8.59
CA LEU A 13 -15.45 -21.26 7.50
C LEU A 13 -16.97 -21.44 7.37
N GLU A 14 -17.70 -21.43 8.47
CA GLU A 14 -19.18 -21.50 8.46
C GLU A 14 -19.79 -20.27 7.81
N LYS A 15 -19.33 -19.07 8.19
CA LYS A 15 -19.76 -17.80 7.60
C LYS A 15 -19.46 -17.74 6.11
N ALA A 16 -18.28 -18.17 5.71
CA ALA A 16 -17.91 -18.26 4.29
C ALA A 16 -18.81 -19.23 3.52
N ARG A 17 -19.15 -20.38 4.09
CA ARG A 17 -20.11 -21.34 3.49
C ARG A 17 -21.49 -20.75 3.35
N GLN A 18 -22.02 -20.11 4.39
CA GLN A 18 -23.33 -19.45 4.35
C GLN A 18 -23.39 -18.35 3.28
N TRP A 19 -22.32 -17.57 3.17
CA TRP A 19 -22.20 -16.53 2.15
C TRP A 19 -22.10 -17.14 0.73
N ALA A 20 -21.28 -18.17 0.52
CA ALA A 20 -21.02 -18.74 -0.80
C ALA A 20 -22.18 -19.58 -1.34
N ALA A 21 -22.89 -20.31 -0.47
CA ALA A 21 -23.89 -21.30 -0.87
C ALA A 21 -24.97 -20.82 -1.86
N PRO A 22 -25.57 -19.61 -1.73
CA PRO A 22 -26.53 -19.10 -2.69
C PRO A 22 -25.87 -18.51 -3.96
N LEU A 23 -24.57 -18.27 -3.97
CA LEU A 23 -23.87 -17.47 -4.99
C LEU A 23 -23.02 -18.32 -5.94
N LEU A 24 -22.32 -19.31 -5.40
CA LEU A 24 -21.30 -20.07 -6.10
C LEU A 24 -21.33 -21.56 -5.70
N LYS A 25 -21.05 -22.42 -6.69
CA LYS A 25 -20.76 -23.84 -6.43
C LYS A 25 -19.24 -24.02 -6.42
N GLY A 26 -18.70 -24.58 -5.35
CA GLY A 26 -17.25 -24.80 -5.23
C GLY A 26 -16.86 -25.38 -3.88
N GLU A 27 -15.58 -25.67 -3.73
CA GLU A 27 -15.01 -26.20 -2.50
C GLU A 27 -14.33 -25.11 -1.71
N LEU A 28 -14.58 -25.08 -0.40
CA LEU A 28 -14.00 -24.12 0.54
C LEU A 28 -12.96 -24.84 1.41
N HIS A 29 -11.75 -24.30 1.43
CA HIS A 29 -10.64 -24.79 2.23
C HIS A 29 -10.12 -23.67 3.13
N GLU A 30 -9.99 -23.95 4.41
CA GLU A 30 -9.35 -23.04 5.36
C GLU A 30 -7.84 -23.09 5.19
N GLN A 31 -7.22 -21.93 5.15
CA GLN A 31 -5.77 -21.73 5.04
C GLN A 31 -5.31 -20.67 6.07
N PRO A 32 -4.02 -20.58 6.38
CA PRO A 32 -3.51 -19.44 7.15
C PRO A 32 -3.91 -18.12 6.49
N HIS A 33 -4.47 -17.21 7.27
CA HIS A 33 -4.93 -15.87 6.87
C HIS A 33 -6.09 -15.79 5.86
N ALA A 34 -6.70 -16.94 5.44
CA ALA A 34 -7.78 -16.90 4.44
C ALA A 34 -8.63 -18.16 4.42
N ILE A 35 -9.79 -18.04 3.77
CA ILE A 35 -10.57 -19.17 3.27
C ILE A 35 -10.52 -19.13 1.74
N ARG A 36 -9.97 -20.18 1.15
CA ARG A 36 -9.85 -20.32 -0.31
C ARG A 36 -11.05 -21.07 -0.85
N MET A 37 -11.68 -20.54 -1.89
CA MET A 37 -12.74 -21.20 -2.64
C MET A 37 -12.30 -21.44 -4.07
N THR A 38 -12.48 -22.64 -4.54
CA THR A 38 -12.25 -23.00 -5.95
C THR A 38 -13.57 -23.28 -6.62
N THR A 39 -13.82 -22.64 -7.76
CA THR A 39 -15.06 -22.79 -8.53
C THR A 39 -14.77 -22.85 -10.03
N SER A 40 -15.67 -23.50 -10.77
CA SER A 40 -15.68 -23.47 -12.24
C SER A 40 -16.47 -22.29 -12.81
N GLN A 41 -17.14 -21.53 -11.95
CA GLN A 41 -17.94 -20.38 -12.36
C GLN A 41 -17.04 -19.15 -12.56
N ASP A 42 -17.35 -18.38 -13.58
CA ASP A 42 -16.73 -17.07 -13.78
C ASP A 42 -17.31 -16.03 -12.81
N VAL A 43 -16.47 -15.12 -12.35
CA VAL A 43 -16.81 -14.02 -11.44
C VAL A 43 -16.47 -12.71 -12.14
N PRO A 44 -17.41 -12.13 -12.87
CA PRO A 44 -17.16 -10.87 -13.56
C PRO A 44 -16.92 -9.72 -12.55
N PRO A 45 -16.18 -8.68 -12.96
CA PRO A 45 -15.79 -7.56 -12.07
C PRO A 45 -16.98 -6.88 -11.38
N GLU A 46 -18.10 -6.71 -12.07
CA GLU A 46 -19.30 -6.07 -11.51
C GLU A 46 -19.91 -6.91 -10.37
N ARG A 47 -19.90 -8.23 -10.53
CA ARG A 47 -20.35 -9.15 -9.48
C ARG A 47 -19.44 -9.12 -8.28
N LEU A 48 -18.13 -9.14 -8.50
CA LEU A 48 -17.12 -9.03 -7.44
C LEU A 48 -17.27 -7.71 -6.67
N ALA A 49 -17.46 -6.60 -7.38
CA ALA A 49 -17.68 -5.29 -6.77
C ALA A 49 -18.95 -5.26 -5.91
N ALA A 50 -20.05 -5.83 -6.41
CA ALA A 50 -21.29 -5.94 -5.65
C ALA A 50 -21.13 -6.78 -4.37
N TRP A 51 -20.38 -7.87 -4.43
CA TRP A 51 -20.10 -8.71 -3.27
C TRP A 51 -19.24 -7.98 -2.24
N ARG A 52 -18.18 -7.30 -2.68
CA ARG A 52 -17.30 -6.49 -1.82
C ARG A 52 -18.08 -5.41 -1.06
N ASN A 53 -19.03 -4.74 -1.74
CA ASN A 53 -19.83 -3.68 -1.12
C ASN A 53 -20.83 -4.19 -0.06
N GLY A 54 -21.22 -5.46 -0.11
CA GLY A 54 -22.19 -6.05 0.81
C GLY A 54 -21.58 -6.91 1.93
N ALA A 55 -20.28 -7.14 1.90
CA ALA A 55 -19.59 -8.02 2.85
C ALA A 55 -18.89 -7.22 3.97
N ASP A 56 -18.77 -7.84 5.14
CA ASP A 56 -17.96 -7.38 6.27
C ASP A 56 -16.61 -8.13 6.35
N PHE A 57 -16.16 -8.63 5.20
CA PHE A 57 -14.87 -9.31 4.98
C PHE A 57 -14.41 -9.08 3.53
N ASP A 58 -13.14 -9.27 3.27
CA ASP A 58 -12.56 -9.10 1.95
C ASP A 58 -12.87 -10.29 1.05
N ILE A 59 -13.22 -9.99 -0.21
CA ILE A 59 -13.51 -10.97 -1.25
C ILE A 59 -12.64 -10.63 -2.44
N ASN A 60 -11.73 -11.53 -2.80
CA ASN A 60 -10.81 -11.33 -3.89
C ASN A 60 -10.77 -12.52 -4.83
N VAL A 61 -10.56 -12.27 -6.11
CA VAL A 61 -10.30 -13.28 -7.14
C VAL A 61 -8.85 -13.15 -7.55
N LEU A 62 -8.10 -14.24 -7.50
CA LEU A 62 -6.72 -14.23 -8.01
C LEU A 62 -6.74 -14.16 -9.54
N PRO A 63 -5.96 -13.27 -10.15
CA PRO A 63 -5.77 -13.26 -11.61
C PRO A 63 -5.28 -14.63 -12.11
N ALA A 64 -5.80 -15.07 -13.25
CA ALA A 64 -5.51 -16.40 -13.78
C ALA A 64 -4.06 -16.59 -14.22
N ASP A 65 -3.39 -15.50 -14.53
CA ASP A 65 -1.98 -15.41 -14.95
C ASP A 65 -1.02 -15.06 -13.82
N PHE A 66 -1.53 -14.87 -12.59
CA PHE A 66 -0.68 -14.66 -11.43
C PHE A 66 -0.09 -15.98 -10.93
N GLU A 67 1.24 -16.04 -10.86
CA GLU A 67 1.99 -17.23 -10.44
C GLU A 67 2.59 -16.99 -9.03
N PRO A 68 1.90 -17.40 -7.95
CA PRO A 68 2.34 -17.16 -6.58
C PRO A 68 3.75 -17.64 -6.25
N ALA A 69 4.17 -18.77 -6.82
CA ALA A 69 5.49 -19.37 -6.60
C ALA A 69 6.64 -18.58 -7.25
N GLU A 70 6.33 -17.72 -8.22
CA GLU A 70 7.31 -16.92 -8.92
C GLU A 70 7.55 -15.55 -8.27
N VAL A 71 6.78 -15.15 -7.26
CA VAL A 71 6.94 -13.87 -6.59
C VAL A 71 8.31 -13.74 -5.94
N ARG A 72 9.01 -12.64 -6.21
CA ARG A 72 10.35 -12.34 -5.71
C ARG A 72 10.47 -10.97 -5.03
N LEU A 73 9.53 -10.08 -5.26
CA LEU A 73 9.54 -8.72 -4.74
C LEU A 73 8.15 -8.31 -4.25
N LEU A 74 8.08 -7.67 -3.08
CA LEU A 74 6.93 -6.87 -2.69
C LEU A 74 7.39 -5.41 -2.55
N ILE A 75 6.70 -4.50 -3.24
CA ILE A 75 6.89 -3.05 -3.12
C ILE A 75 5.64 -2.43 -2.51
N SER A 76 5.81 -1.64 -1.46
CA SER A 76 4.70 -1.00 -0.73
C SER A 76 4.87 0.51 -0.72
N ASP A 77 3.75 1.22 -0.80
CA ASP A 77 3.69 2.60 -0.33
C ASP A 77 3.86 2.66 1.19
N MET A 78 4.18 3.86 1.72
CA MET A 78 4.41 4.09 3.14
C MET A 78 3.18 4.66 3.83
N ASP A 79 2.82 5.89 3.50
CA ASP A 79 1.78 6.68 4.18
C ASP A 79 0.42 6.03 3.94
N SER A 80 -0.39 5.87 4.99
CA SER A 80 -1.70 5.19 4.95
C SER A 80 -1.67 3.72 4.47
N THR A 81 -0.53 3.19 4.01
CA THR A 81 -0.35 1.80 3.56
C THR A 81 0.48 0.98 4.55
N LEU A 82 1.79 1.19 4.66
CA LEU A 82 2.63 0.48 5.64
C LEU A 82 2.46 1.04 7.06
N ILE A 83 2.23 2.35 7.16
CA ILE A 83 2.00 3.10 8.40
C ILE A 83 0.62 3.77 8.39
N ASN A 84 0.12 4.10 9.59
CA ASN A 84 -1.23 4.59 9.82
C ASN A 84 -1.41 6.11 9.67
N ILE A 85 -0.40 6.83 9.20
CA ILE A 85 -0.41 8.30 9.12
C ILE A 85 -0.01 8.80 7.74
N GLU A 86 -0.35 10.07 7.48
CA GLU A 86 0.22 10.92 6.45
C GLU A 86 1.32 11.78 7.07
N CYS A 87 2.58 11.51 6.75
CA CYS A 87 3.71 12.14 7.43
C CYS A 87 3.70 13.67 7.34
N VAL A 88 3.34 14.24 6.19
CA VAL A 88 3.29 15.70 6.01
C VAL A 88 2.21 16.33 6.86
N ASP A 89 1.06 15.67 6.99
CA ASP A 89 -0.08 16.15 7.77
C ASP A 89 0.24 16.13 9.26
N GLU A 90 0.93 15.08 9.74
CA GLU A 90 1.35 14.98 11.14
C GLU A 90 2.44 16.01 11.50
N ILE A 91 3.37 16.31 10.59
CA ILE A 91 4.32 17.41 10.79
C ILE A 91 3.58 18.74 10.92
N ALA A 92 2.58 18.98 10.06
CA ALA A 92 1.77 20.18 10.08
C ALA A 92 0.90 20.30 11.35
N ASP A 93 0.37 19.16 11.85
CA ASP A 93 -0.44 19.12 13.09
C ASP A 93 0.39 19.58 14.30
N PHE A 94 1.63 19.13 14.43
CA PHE A 94 2.53 19.57 15.51
C PHE A 94 2.82 21.07 15.52
N THR A 95 2.56 21.76 14.43
CA THR A 95 2.90 23.17 14.24
C THR A 95 1.67 24.05 14.02
N GLY A 96 0.47 23.48 14.10
CA GLY A 96 -0.80 24.19 13.88
C GLY A 96 -1.08 24.56 12.42
N LEU A 97 -0.39 23.93 11.47
CA LEU A 97 -0.53 24.20 10.03
C LEU A 97 -1.46 23.19 9.32
N LYS A 98 -2.03 22.23 10.06
CA LYS A 98 -2.86 21.17 9.49
C LYS A 98 -4.02 21.69 8.61
N PRO A 99 -4.77 22.76 8.98
CA PRO A 99 -5.85 23.26 8.12
C PRO A 99 -5.35 23.76 6.75
N GLN A 100 -4.19 24.41 6.70
CA GLN A 100 -3.60 24.91 5.46
C GLN A 100 -3.12 23.75 4.57
N VAL A 101 -2.48 22.74 5.17
CA VAL A 101 -2.03 21.54 4.45
C VAL A 101 -3.24 20.77 3.92
N ALA A 102 -4.29 20.58 4.72
CA ALA A 102 -5.52 19.92 4.31
C ALA A 102 -6.19 20.58 3.10
N ALA A 103 -6.25 21.92 3.08
CA ALA A 103 -6.83 22.65 1.94
C ALA A 103 -6.08 22.37 0.62
N ILE A 104 -4.73 22.28 0.65
CA ILE A 104 -3.92 21.94 -0.52
C ILE A 104 -4.17 20.48 -0.94
N THR A 105 -4.25 19.57 0.02
CA THR A 105 -4.55 18.15 -0.23
C THR A 105 -5.92 18.00 -0.90
N GLU A 106 -6.95 18.72 -0.43
CA GLU A 106 -8.28 18.69 -1.03
C GLU A 106 -8.28 19.24 -2.48
N SER A 107 -7.51 20.29 -2.75
CA SER A 107 -7.37 20.84 -4.11
C SER A 107 -6.73 19.81 -5.06
N ALA A 108 -5.70 19.09 -4.60
CA ALA A 108 -5.11 18.00 -5.37
C ALA A 108 -6.10 16.84 -5.60
N MET A 109 -6.90 16.50 -4.57
CA MET A 109 -7.91 15.44 -4.69
C MET A 109 -9.05 15.79 -5.66
N ARG A 110 -9.35 17.08 -5.85
CA ARG A 110 -10.28 17.54 -6.88
C ARG A 110 -9.65 17.65 -8.27
N GLY A 111 -8.34 17.38 -8.41
CA GLY A 111 -7.60 17.47 -9.67
C GLY A 111 -7.29 18.91 -10.12
N GLU A 112 -7.40 19.88 -9.22
CA GLU A 112 -7.10 21.31 -9.51
C GLU A 112 -5.58 21.55 -9.59
N ILE A 113 -4.79 20.78 -8.88
CA ILE A 113 -3.33 20.77 -8.92
C ILE A 113 -2.83 19.31 -8.97
N ASP A 114 -1.66 19.11 -9.55
CA ASP A 114 -1.00 17.80 -9.59
C ASP A 114 -0.31 17.46 -8.25
N PHE A 115 0.17 16.21 -8.14
CA PHE A 115 0.83 15.72 -6.93
C PHE A 115 2.09 16.51 -6.59
N GLU A 116 2.94 16.84 -7.59
CA GLU A 116 4.21 17.52 -7.38
C GLU A 116 3.99 18.96 -6.89
N THR A 117 3.04 19.68 -7.49
CA THR A 117 2.61 21.01 -7.07
C THR A 117 2.06 20.96 -5.64
N SER A 118 1.18 19.99 -5.35
CA SER A 118 0.61 19.79 -4.02
C SER A 118 1.69 19.53 -2.96
N LEU A 119 2.61 18.60 -3.23
CA LEU A 119 3.71 18.30 -2.30
C LEU A 119 4.59 19.54 -2.07
N THR A 120 4.96 20.24 -3.14
CA THR A 120 5.80 21.45 -3.05
C THR A 120 5.14 22.52 -2.20
N GLN A 121 3.85 22.76 -2.40
CA GLN A 121 3.10 23.76 -1.60
C GLN A 121 3.00 23.33 -0.14
N ARG A 122 2.66 22.09 0.15
CA ARG A 122 2.57 21.55 1.52
C ARG A 122 3.92 21.63 2.24
N VAL A 123 5.02 21.25 1.57
CA VAL A 123 6.37 21.33 2.14
C VAL A 123 6.80 22.78 2.35
N SER A 124 6.42 23.71 1.48
CA SER A 124 6.76 25.13 1.66
C SER A 124 6.18 25.72 2.95
N LEU A 125 5.00 25.27 3.39
CA LEU A 125 4.40 25.65 4.66
C LEU A 125 5.22 25.22 5.88
N LEU A 126 6.03 24.16 5.74
CA LEU A 126 6.87 23.66 6.83
C LEU A 126 8.15 24.46 7.05
N LYS A 127 8.38 25.53 6.27
CA LYS A 127 9.58 26.37 6.38
C LYS A 127 9.75 26.94 7.79
N GLY A 128 10.96 26.83 8.33
CA GLY A 128 11.32 27.37 9.65
C GLY A 128 10.94 26.46 10.83
N ILE A 129 10.29 25.32 10.58
CA ILE A 129 9.99 24.35 11.63
C ILE A 129 11.29 23.68 12.07
N PRO A 130 11.56 23.55 13.40
CA PRO A 130 12.72 22.81 13.88
C PRO A 130 12.72 21.36 13.42
N ALA A 131 13.83 20.87 12.87
CA ALA A 131 13.93 19.49 12.34
C ALA A 131 13.61 18.40 13.39
N GLY A 132 13.76 18.70 14.69
CA GLY A 132 13.40 17.78 15.78
C GLY A 132 11.90 17.41 15.82
N VAL A 133 11.01 18.12 15.07
CA VAL A 133 9.61 17.70 14.93
C VAL A 133 9.49 16.35 14.24
N LEU A 134 10.38 16.04 13.28
CA LEU A 134 10.40 14.77 12.57
C LEU A 134 10.58 13.58 13.50
N ASP A 135 11.43 13.75 14.54
CA ASP A 135 11.62 12.74 15.60
C ASP A 135 10.35 12.55 16.42
N LYS A 136 9.65 13.65 16.76
CA LYS A 136 8.41 13.58 17.52
C LYS A 136 7.31 12.87 16.73
N VAL A 137 7.14 13.18 15.44
CA VAL A 137 6.18 12.49 14.57
C VAL A 137 6.48 10.99 14.54
N TYR A 138 7.73 10.60 14.28
CA TYR A 138 8.12 9.20 14.23
C TYR A 138 7.83 8.46 15.55
N GLN A 139 8.20 9.04 16.68
CA GLN A 139 8.08 8.38 17.98
C GLN A 139 6.66 8.38 18.53
N GLN A 140 5.92 9.47 18.35
CA GLN A 140 4.66 9.70 19.04
C GLN A 140 3.43 9.36 18.19
N ARG A 141 3.50 9.51 16.86
CA ARG A 141 2.36 9.38 15.95
C ARG A 141 2.42 8.15 15.07
N LEU A 142 3.61 7.84 14.51
CA LEU A 142 3.76 6.75 13.56
C LEU A 142 3.53 5.40 14.24
N ARG A 143 2.60 4.63 13.69
CA ARG A 143 2.38 3.23 14.02
C ARG A 143 2.32 2.43 12.72
N LEU A 144 2.74 1.19 12.78
CA LEU A 144 2.56 0.26 11.66
C LEU A 144 1.09 -0.11 11.53
N ASN A 145 0.63 -0.25 10.30
CA ASN A 145 -0.69 -0.81 10.05
C ASN A 145 -0.76 -2.29 10.47
N PRO A 146 -1.96 -2.77 10.84
CA PRO A 146 -2.14 -4.17 11.28
C PRO A 146 -1.54 -5.16 10.30
N GLY A 147 -0.84 -6.17 10.82
CA GLY A 147 -0.24 -7.24 10.02
C GLY A 147 1.08 -6.90 9.33
N ALA A 148 1.58 -5.65 9.36
CA ALA A 148 2.79 -5.23 8.65
C ALA A 148 4.03 -6.05 9.06
N GLU A 149 4.28 -6.24 10.36
CA GLU A 149 5.43 -7.01 10.84
C GLU A 149 5.29 -8.50 10.48
N THR A 150 4.10 -9.05 10.56
CA THR A 150 3.80 -10.45 10.16
C THR A 150 4.02 -10.64 8.67
N LEU A 151 3.52 -9.73 7.83
CA LEU A 151 3.75 -9.75 6.37
C LEU A 151 5.26 -9.79 6.08
N LEU A 152 6.01 -8.82 6.60
CA LEU A 152 7.45 -8.70 6.31
C LEU A 152 8.25 -9.90 6.82
N ALA A 153 7.88 -10.46 7.96
CA ALA A 153 8.48 -11.70 8.45
C ALA A 153 8.18 -12.89 7.53
N GLY A 154 6.94 -13.03 7.07
CA GLY A 154 6.51 -14.07 6.15
C GLY A 154 7.17 -13.97 4.77
N LEU A 155 7.35 -12.76 4.23
CA LEU A 155 8.06 -12.53 2.97
C LEU A 155 9.55 -12.90 3.10
N ARG A 156 10.19 -12.49 4.19
CA ARG A 156 11.58 -12.81 4.46
C ARG A 156 11.81 -14.32 4.58
N ALA A 157 10.91 -15.04 5.25
CA ALA A 157 10.98 -16.50 5.38
C ALA A 157 10.90 -17.21 4.01
N ARG A 158 10.25 -16.58 3.02
CA ARG A 158 10.14 -17.06 1.64
C ARG A 158 11.24 -16.53 0.71
N GLY A 159 12.19 -15.74 1.22
CA GLY A 159 13.24 -15.12 0.40
C GLY A 159 12.74 -14.03 -0.54
N ILE A 160 11.52 -13.51 -0.34
CA ILE A 160 10.93 -12.43 -1.13
C ILE A 160 11.52 -11.10 -0.65
N LYS A 161 12.05 -10.31 -1.57
CA LYS A 161 12.59 -8.98 -1.30
C LYS A 161 11.50 -7.97 -1.00
N THR A 162 11.83 -6.96 -0.20
CA THR A 162 10.89 -5.94 0.24
C THR A 162 11.39 -4.54 -0.07
N ALA A 163 10.53 -3.72 -0.67
CA ALA A 163 10.81 -2.33 -1.01
C ALA A 163 9.72 -1.41 -0.44
N LEU A 164 10.12 -0.24 0.02
CA LEU A 164 9.25 0.83 0.46
C LEU A 164 9.45 2.05 -0.44
N VAL A 165 8.40 2.51 -1.09
CA VAL A 165 8.45 3.70 -1.97
C VAL A 165 7.39 4.70 -1.54
N SER A 166 7.76 5.97 -1.34
CA SER A 166 6.83 6.95 -0.79
C SER A 166 6.98 8.33 -1.38
N GLY A 167 5.85 8.99 -1.58
CA GLY A 167 5.78 10.44 -1.75
C GLY A 167 6.09 11.24 -0.48
N GLY A 168 6.21 10.57 0.67
CA GLY A 168 6.68 11.13 1.93
C GLY A 168 8.21 11.31 1.98
N PHE A 169 8.83 11.13 3.17
CA PHE A 169 10.20 11.60 3.37
C PHE A 169 11.16 10.51 3.84
N THR A 170 12.42 10.62 3.36
CA THR A 170 13.53 9.71 3.66
C THR A 170 13.79 9.55 5.16
N VAL A 171 13.59 10.57 5.95
CA VAL A 171 13.74 10.51 7.41
C VAL A 171 12.86 9.45 8.07
N PHE A 172 11.72 9.12 7.48
CA PHE A 172 10.82 8.06 7.95
C PHE A 172 11.16 6.73 7.29
N THR A 173 11.33 6.71 5.96
CA THR A 173 11.60 5.45 5.24
C THR A 173 12.90 4.80 5.68
N GLU A 174 13.99 5.54 5.93
CA GLU A 174 15.26 4.98 6.36
C GLU A 174 15.19 4.40 7.78
N ARG A 175 14.44 5.02 8.67
CA ARG A 175 14.18 4.47 10.01
C ARG A 175 13.33 3.19 9.95
N LEU A 176 12.30 3.20 9.11
CA LEU A 176 11.47 2.01 8.86
C LEU A 176 12.30 0.90 8.21
N LYS A 177 13.16 1.23 7.24
CA LYS A 177 14.08 0.27 6.62
C LYS A 177 14.91 -0.46 7.67
N THR A 178 15.52 0.29 8.57
CA THR A 178 16.36 -0.29 9.65
C THR A 178 15.50 -1.11 10.62
N ARG A 179 14.38 -0.55 11.10
CA ARG A 179 13.50 -1.20 12.08
C ARG A 179 12.90 -2.49 11.55
N LEU A 180 12.44 -2.47 10.30
CA LEU A 180 11.69 -3.57 9.67
C LEU A 180 12.57 -4.48 8.81
N ARG A 181 13.87 -4.11 8.64
CA ARG A 181 14.85 -4.83 7.80
C ARG A 181 14.37 -4.94 6.35
N LEU A 182 13.91 -3.80 5.79
CA LEU A 182 13.56 -3.72 4.38
C LEU A 182 14.81 -3.72 3.51
N ASP A 183 14.72 -4.30 2.31
CA ASP A 183 15.86 -4.36 1.40
C ASP A 183 16.10 -3.00 0.72
N TYR A 184 15.03 -2.32 0.28
CA TYR A 184 15.10 -1.10 -0.54
C TYR A 184 14.14 -0.02 -0.03
N THR A 185 14.54 1.25 -0.25
CA THR A 185 13.64 2.40 -0.01
C THR A 185 13.87 3.49 -1.06
N LEU A 186 12.80 4.23 -1.37
CA LEU A 186 12.85 5.48 -2.14
C LEU A 186 11.80 6.46 -1.59
N ALA A 187 12.21 7.70 -1.31
CA ALA A 187 11.31 8.76 -0.86
C ALA A 187 11.93 10.13 -1.13
N ASN A 188 11.17 11.20 -0.91
CA ASN A 188 11.64 12.57 -1.02
C ASN A 188 12.58 12.94 0.14
N GLU A 189 13.61 13.74 -0.11
CA GLU A 189 14.49 14.27 0.92
C GLU A 189 14.11 15.70 1.29
N LEU A 190 13.75 15.94 2.55
CA LEU A 190 13.52 17.29 3.06
C LEU A 190 14.85 18.03 3.18
N GLU A 191 14.91 19.26 2.68
CA GLU A 191 16.07 20.13 2.90
C GLU A 191 16.03 20.72 4.31
N ILE A 192 17.13 20.51 5.05
CA ILE A 192 17.32 21.05 6.40
C ILE A 192 18.48 22.06 6.36
N ALA A 193 18.25 23.27 6.86
CA ALA A 193 19.24 24.32 6.96
C ALA A 193 19.23 24.92 8.37
N GLY A 194 20.39 24.98 9.00
CA GLY A 194 20.51 25.54 10.36
C GLY A 194 19.64 24.84 11.41
N GLY A 195 19.39 23.52 11.26
CA GLY A 195 18.52 22.75 12.16
C GLY A 195 17.02 22.95 11.96
N HIS A 196 16.61 23.62 10.89
CA HIS A 196 15.21 23.88 10.55
C HIS A 196 14.89 23.37 9.15
N LEU A 197 13.63 23.01 8.89
CA LEU A 197 13.13 22.69 7.56
C LEU A 197 13.21 23.97 6.69
N SER A 198 13.78 23.86 5.50
CA SER A 198 13.89 25.02 4.58
C SER A 198 12.57 25.30 3.83
N GLY A 199 11.62 24.36 3.86
CA GLY A 199 10.40 24.38 3.06
C GLY A 199 10.61 23.86 1.65
N LYS A 200 11.66 23.08 1.40
CA LYS A 200 12.00 22.51 0.09
C LYS A 200 12.29 21.02 0.18
N VAL A 201 12.07 20.35 -0.94
CA VAL A 201 12.53 18.98 -1.21
C VAL A 201 13.81 19.06 -2.03
N LYS A 202 14.78 18.18 -1.76
CA LYS A 202 15.99 18.04 -2.56
C LYS A 202 15.76 17.09 -3.73
N GLY A 203 16.28 17.45 -4.90
CA GLY A 203 16.21 16.63 -6.10
C GLY A 203 14.80 16.56 -6.71
N SER A 204 14.57 15.51 -7.50
CA SER A 204 13.29 15.26 -8.16
C SER A 204 12.28 14.67 -7.19
N ILE A 205 11.01 15.04 -7.34
CA ILE A 205 9.90 14.54 -6.51
C ILE A 205 9.58 13.10 -6.86
N VAL A 206 9.40 12.27 -5.83
CA VAL A 206 8.94 10.88 -5.96
C VAL A 206 7.41 10.88 -6.05
N GLY A 207 6.91 10.97 -7.27
CA GLY A 207 5.49 10.85 -7.62
C GLY A 207 5.18 9.50 -8.26
N ALA A 208 4.02 9.38 -8.92
CA ALA A 208 3.53 8.13 -9.52
C ALA A 208 4.53 7.52 -10.50
N HIS A 209 5.05 8.31 -11.44
CA HIS A 209 6.04 7.86 -12.41
C HIS A 209 7.34 7.37 -11.75
N ALA A 210 7.83 8.08 -10.73
CA ALA A 210 9.03 7.67 -10.01
C ALA A 210 8.84 6.36 -9.23
N LYS A 211 7.63 6.10 -8.69
CA LYS A 211 7.30 4.82 -8.04
C LYS A 211 7.34 3.66 -9.05
N ALA A 212 6.74 3.83 -10.22
CA ALA A 212 6.78 2.83 -11.29
C ALA A 212 8.20 2.59 -11.81
N ALA A 213 8.97 3.65 -12.05
CA ALA A 213 10.37 3.56 -12.47
C ALA A 213 11.25 2.87 -11.41
N PHE A 214 10.96 3.08 -10.12
CA PHE A 214 11.66 2.40 -9.03
C PHE A 214 11.40 0.88 -9.04
N LEU A 215 10.14 0.47 -9.22
CA LEU A 215 9.81 -0.95 -9.37
C LEU A 215 10.56 -1.56 -10.57
N SER A 216 10.52 -0.92 -11.75
CA SER A 216 11.21 -1.41 -12.93
C SER A 216 12.72 -1.57 -12.71
N ARG A 217 13.36 -0.56 -12.09
CA ARG A 217 14.79 -0.61 -11.74
C ARG A 217 15.10 -1.75 -10.77
N LEU A 218 14.26 -1.99 -9.77
CA LEU A 218 14.45 -3.11 -8.85
C LEU A 218 14.29 -4.47 -9.54
N CYS A 219 13.36 -4.58 -10.49
CA CYS A 219 13.22 -5.80 -11.29
C CYS A 219 14.50 -6.08 -12.11
N GLU A 220 15.07 -5.06 -12.73
CA GLU A 220 16.36 -5.17 -13.45
C GLU A 220 17.50 -5.58 -12.49
N GLU A 221 17.64 -4.91 -11.34
CA GLU A 221 18.67 -5.20 -10.35
C GLU A 221 18.58 -6.64 -9.82
N LEU A 222 17.37 -7.11 -9.58
CA LEU A 222 17.09 -8.47 -9.08
C LEU A 222 17.07 -9.54 -10.17
N ASN A 223 17.18 -9.15 -11.45
CA ASN A 223 17.04 -10.01 -12.61
C ASN A 223 15.72 -10.81 -12.59
N ILE A 224 14.62 -10.10 -12.36
CA ILE A 224 13.25 -10.62 -12.35
C ILE A 224 12.37 -9.84 -13.31
N GLU A 225 11.23 -10.41 -13.68
CA GLU A 225 10.20 -9.71 -14.45
C GLU A 225 9.23 -8.98 -13.49
N ALA A 226 8.59 -7.89 -13.95
CA ALA A 226 7.64 -7.13 -13.16
C ALA A 226 6.43 -7.98 -12.72
N ARG A 227 6.04 -9.01 -13.51
CA ARG A 227 5.01 -9.99 -13.13
C ARG A 227 5.35 -10.81 -11.86
N GLN A 228 6.61 -10.81 -11.44
CA GLN A 228 7.09 -11.47 -10.21
C GLN A 228 7.07 -10.53 -8.99
N ALA A 229 6.48 -9.35 -9.13
CA ALA A 229 6.34 -8.37 -8.06
C ALA A 229 4.88 -8.23 -7.62
N ILE A 230 4.68 -7.97 -6.32
CA ILE A 230 3.44 -7.49 -5.73
C ILE A 230 3.60 -6.01 -5.42
N ALA A 231 2.66 -5.16 -5.86
CA ALA A 231 2.62 -3.75 -5.50
C ALA A 231 1.43 -3.45 -4.59
N VAL A 232 1.69 -2.74 -3.48
CA VAL A 232 0.68 -2.40 -2.46
C VAL A 232 0.61 -0.90 -2.29
N GLY A 233 -0.60 -0.33 -2.32
CA GLY A 233 -0.83 1.10 -2.13
C GLY A 233 -2.28 1.42 -1.82
N ASP A 234 -2.56 2.68 -1.45
CA ASP A 234 -3.90 3.19 -1.15
C ASP A 234 -4.33 4.36 -2.04
N GLY A 235 -3.36 5.00 -2.70
CA GLY A 235 -3.53 6.25 -3.42
C GLY A 235 -3.47 6.16 -4.93
N ALA A 236 -3.95 7.20 -5.61
CA ALA A 236 -3.87 7.30 -7.08
C ALA A 236 -2.42 7.39 -7.59
N ASN A 237 -1.50 7.87 -6.75
CA ASN A 237 -0.06 7.92 -7.01
C ASN A 237 0.62 6.54 -7.02
N ASP A 238 -0.10 5.47 -6.63
CA ASP A 238 0.40 4.09 -6.68
C ASP A 238 -0.02 3.35 -7.94
N LEU A 239 -1.03 3.85 -8.65
CA LEU A 239 -1.64 3.15 -9.77
C LEU A 239 -0.69 2.81 -10.91
N GLU A 240 0.29 3.68 -11.22
CA GLU A 240 1.28 3.39 -12.26
C GLU A 240 2.18 2.21 -11.86
N MET A 241 2.63 2.19 -10.60
CA MET A 241 3.40 1.08 -10.04
C MET A 241 2.57 -0.21 -9.97
N MET A 242 1.32 -0.10 -9.50
CA MET A 242 0.40 -1.23 -9.40
C MET A 242 0.10 -1.86 -10.76
N ARG A 243 -0.03 -1.06 -11.81
CA ARG A 243 -0.37 -1.53 -13.17
C ARG A 243 0.71 -2.40 -13.81
N ILE A 244 1.98 -2.20 -13.46
CA ILE A 244 3.10 -2.97 -14.02
C ILE A 244 3.46 -4.20 -13.17
N ALA A 245 3.01 -4.28 -11.94
CA ALA A 245 3.24 -5.43 -11.07
C ALA A 245 2.40 -6.65 -11.49
N GLY A 246 2.86 -7.86 -11.13
CA GLY A 246 2.11 -9.09 -11.37
C GLY A 246 0.88 -9.26 -10.49
N LEU A 247 0.85 -8.60 -9.32
CA LEU A 247 -0.34 -8.51 -8.47
C LEU A 247 -0.38 -7.12 -7.84
N SER A 248 -1.49 -6.44 -8.02
CA SER A 248 -1.77 -5.13 -7.42
C SER A 248 -2.72 -5.28 -6.24
N VAL A 249 -2.37 -4.67 -5.09
CA VAL A 249 -3.14 -4.74 -3.85
C VAL A 249 -3.52 -3.34 -3.39
N ALA A 250 -4.79 -3.03 -3.42
CA ALA A 250 -5.37 -1.81 -2.84
C ALA A 250 -5.65 -2.04 -1.36
N TYR A 251 -4.88 -1.41 -0.47
CA TYR A 251 -4.99 -1.55 0.98
C TYR A 251 -5.75 -0.37 1.59
N HIS A 252 -6.96 -0.60 2.11
CA HIS A 252 -7.86 0.44 2.64
C HIS A 252 -8.00 1.66 1.69
N ALA A 253 -7.89 1.38 0.40
CA ALA A 253 -7.75 2.38 -0.64
C ALA A 253 -9.08 3.05 -0.99
N LYS A 254 -8.99 4.20 -1.64
CA LYS A 254 -10.16 4.88 -2.20
C LYS A 254 -10.83 4.01 -3.28
N PRO A 255 -12.16 4.13 -3.47
CA PRO A 255 -12.91 3.30 -4.44
C PRO A 255 -12.31 3.33 -5.86
N ALA A 256 -11.82 4.49 -6.32
CA ALA A 256 -11.20 4.63 -7.63
C ALA A 256 -9.88 3.83 -7.78
N VAL A 257 -9.15 3.61 -6.70
CA VAL A 257 -7.93 2.79 -6.67
C VAL A 257 -8.32 1.31 -6.61
N GLN A 258 -9.29 0.96 -5.75
CA GLN A 258 -9.79 -0.42 -5.65
C GLN A 258 -10.35 -0.95 -6.98
N ALA A 259 -10.99 -0.09 -7.78
CA ALA A 259 -11.55 -0.45 -9.08
C ALA A 259 -10.48 -0.79 -10.14
N GLN A 260 -9.22 -0.40 -9.91
CA GLN A 260 -8.10 -0.62 -10.83
C GLN A 260 -7.09 -1.65 -10.29
N ALA A 261 -7.28 -2.14 -9.08
CA ALA A 261 -6.43 -3.14 -8.45
C ALA A 261 -7.03 -4.55 -8.58
N ASP A 262 -6.17 -5.56 -8.65
CA ASP A 262 -6.58 -6.97 -8.65
C ASP A 262 -7.22 -7.35 -7.32
N ILE A 263 -6.59 -6.94 -6.24
CA ILE A 263 -6.96 -7.26 -4.86
C ILE A 263 -7.36 -5.99 -4.11
N ALA A 264 -8.43 -6.08 -3.31
CA ALA A 264 -8.82 -5.04 -2.36
C ALA A 264 -8.89 -5.62 -0.94
N LEU A 265 -8.15 -5.02 -0.02
CA LEU A 265 -8.16 -5.33 1.41
C LEU A 265 -8.75 -4.15 2.18
N ASN A 266 -9.96 -4.32 2.71
CA ASN A 266 -10.70 -3.29 3.44
C ASN A 266 -11.00 -3.68 4.90
N HIS A 267 -10.89 -4.96 5.22
CA HIS A 267 -11.22 -5.53 6.53
C HIS A 267 -10.02 -6.23 7.17
N SER A 268 -9.08 -6.70 6.37
CA SER A 268 -7.91 -7.45 6.82
C SER A 268 -6.69 -6.55 7.03
N GLY A 269 -5.73 -7.02 7.82
CA GLY A 269 -4.41 -6.42 7.90
C GLY A 269 -3.53 -6.76 6.70
N LEU A 270 -2.35 -6.17 6.65
CA LEU A 270 -1.37 -6.40 5.58
C LEU A 270 -0.89 -7.87 5.50
N ASP A 271 -0.93 -8.60 6.60
CA ASP A 271 -0.60 -10.03 6.65
C ASP A 271 -1.52 -10.90 5.79
N ALA A 272 -2.71 -10.42 5.44
CA ALA A 272 -3.62 -11.06 4.50
C ALA A 272 -2.97 -11.30 3.12
N ILE A 273 -1.97 -10.49 2.73
CA ILE A 273 -1.21 -10.66 1.49
C ILE A 273 -0.50 -12.02 1.44
N LEU A 274 -0.13 -12.59 2.59
CA LEU A 274 0.53 -13.89 2.65
C LEU A 274 -0.34 -15.04 2.10
N ALA A 275 -1.66 -14.89 2.11
CA ALA A 275 -2.57 -15.89 1.56
C ALA A 275 -2.56 -15.97 0.01
N PHE A 276 -1.97 -14.98 -0.66
CA PHE A 276 -1.76 -14.99 -2.11
C PHE A 276 -0.43 -15.65 -2.50
N LEU A 277 0.36 -16.08 -1.53
CA LEU A 277 1.66 -16.73 -1.69
C LEU A 277 1.59 -18.21 -1.27
N PRO A 278 2.54 -19.05 -1.73
CA PRO A 278 2.59 -20.47 -1.32
C PRO A 278 3.03 -20.64 0.14
#